data_a0323738a4904a633fcfd0c010dc4d8f
#
_entry.id   a0323738a4904a633fcfd0c010dc4d8f
#
_cell.length_a   1.000
_cell.length_b   1.000
_cell.length_c   1.000
_cell.angle_alpha   90.00
_cell.angle_beta   90.00
_cell.angle_gamma   90.00
#
_symmetry.space_group_name_H-M   'P 1'
#
loop_
_entity.id
_entity.type
_entity.pdbx_description
1 polymer ?
#
loop_
_entity_poly.entity_id
_entity_poly.type
_entity_poly.pdbx_seq_one_letter_code
_entity_poly.pdbx_strand_id
1 'polypeptide(L)'
;MVNTYRIVILKSAQKDKEKIKTIPALKRNVENLLEVLRNNPFQNPPPYEKLKGSLGDFYSRRINEQHRLVYRVIEKEKTIMIVSMWSHYEF
;
A
#
# COMPACT_ATOMS: atom_id res chain seq x y z
N MET A 1 5.99 22.91 -7.56
CA MET A 1 4.76 22.15 -7.62
C MET A 1 5.04 20.69 -7.30
N VAL A 2 4.34 20.15 -6.35
CA VAL A 2 4.54 18.77 -5.92
C VAL A 2 3.61 17.86 -6.70
N ASN A 3 4.20 16.88 -7.39
CA ASN A 3 3.40 15.85 -8.04
C ASN A 3 3.05 14.81 -7.00
N THR A 4 1.79 14.74 -6.65
CA THR A 4 1.33 13.75 -5.70
C THR A 4 0.48 12.71 -6.40
N TYR A 5 0.53 11.50 -5.85
CA TYR A 5 -0.28 10.40 -6.36
C TYR A 5 -1.60 10.36 -5.62
N ARG A 6 -2.64 9.97 -6.32
CA ARG A 6 -3.95 9.74 -5.72
C ARG A 6 -4.01 8.31 -5.19
N ILE A 7 -4.53 8.14 -3.98
CA ILE A 7 -4.69 6.83 -3.38
C ILE A 7 -6.13 6.37 -3.55
N VAL A 8 -6.28 5.18 -4.12
CA VAL A 8 -7.58 4.52 -4.25
C VAL A 8 -7.51 3.21 -3.49
N ILE A 9 -8.39 3.04 -2.53
CA ILE A 9 -8.45 1.81 -1.74
C ILE A 9 -9.49 0.90 -2.36
N LEU A 10 -9.05 -0.20 -2.94
CA LEU A 10 -9.96 -1.13 -3.60
C LEU A 10 -10.88 -1.81 -2.59
N LYS A 11 -12.00 -2.29 -3.08
CA LYS A 11 -12.99 -2.94 -2.24
C LYS A 11 -12.39 -4.09 -1.44
N SER A 12 -11.46 -4.84 -2.04
CA SER A 12 -10.77 -5.92 -1.37
C SER A 12 -9.99 -5.45 -0.14
N ALA A 13 -9.51 -4.20 -0.15
CA ALA A 13 -8.73 -3.64 0.95
C ALA A 13 -9.59 -2.87 1.94
N GLN A 14 -10.83 -2.56 1.60
CA GLN A 14 -11.71 -1.79 2.50
C GLN A 14 -11.98 -2.54 3.80
N LYS A 15 -12.18 -3.85 3.72
CA LYS A 15 -12.40 -4.67 4.90
C LYS A 15 -11.17 -4.67 5.80
N ASP A 16 -9.99 -4.72 5.17
CA ASP A 16 -8.74 -4.66 5.92
C ASP A 16 -8.60 -3.35 6.65
N LYS A 17 -8.97 -2.26 5.98
CA LYS A 17 -8.93 -0.93 6.57
C LYS A 17 -9.79 -0.85 7.83
N GLU A 18 -10.97 -1.46 7.79
CA GLU A 18 -11.86 -1.45 8.95
C GLU A 18 -11.25 -2.18 10.14
N LYS A 19 -10.56 -3.30 9.89
CA LYS A 19 -9.87 -4.02 10.95
C LYS A 19 -8.72 -3.20 11.52
N ILE A 20 -7.97 -2.54 10.66
CA ILE A 20 -6.81 -1.75 11.06
C ILE A 20 -7.21 -0.56 11.91
N LYS A 21 -8.37 0.02 11.66
CA LYS A 21 -8.88 1.15 12.45
C LYS A 21 -8.97 0.85 13.93
N THR A 22 -9.19 -0.40 14.28
CA THR A 22 -9.36 -0.82 15.67
C THR A 22 -8.04 -1.03 16.40
N ILE A 23 -6.92 -0.96 15.67
CA ILE A 23 -5.58 -1.21 16.22
C ILE A 23 -4.74 0.05 15.98
N PRO A 24 -4.62 0.93 16.99
CA PRO A 24 -3.97 2.25 16.80
C PRO A 24 -2.57 2.19 16.21
N ALA A 25 -1.74 1.23 16.63
CA ALA A 25 -0.39 1.12 16.12
C ALA A 25 -0.36 0.79 14.62
N LEU A 26 -1.22 -0.12 14.19
CA LEU A 26 -1.33 -0.47 12.78
C LEU A 26 -1.87 0.69 11.97
N LYS A 27 -2.87 1.37 12.51
CA LYS A 27 -3.47 2.52 11.84
C LYS A 27 -2.41 3.58 11.56
N ARG A 28 -1.59 3.88 12.55
CA ARG A 28 -0.51 4.86 12.42
C ARG A 28 0.48 4.44 11.34
N ASN A 29 0.89 3.17 11.37
CA ASN A 29 1.85 2.68 10.39
C ASN A 29 1.31 2.75 8.97
N VAL A 30 0.03 2.39 8.79
CA VAL A 30 -0.60 2.47 7.48
C VAL A 30 -0.68 3.92 7.00
N GLU A 31 -1.09 4.83 7.87
CA GLU A 31 -1.18 6.24 7.51
C GLU A 31 0.18 6.80 7.09
N ASN A 32 1.23 6.42 7.79
CA ASN A 32 2.58 6.84 7.43
C ASN A 32 2.99 6.29 6.06
N LEU A 33 2.69 5.03 5.80
CA LEU A 33 3.00 4.43 4.50
C LEU A 33 2.22 5.07 3.36
N LEU A 34 0.94 5.36 3.59
CA LEU A 34 0.13 6.02 2.57
C LEU A 34 0.69 7.39 2.23
N GLU A 35 1.19 8.11 3.23
CA GLU A 35 1.82 9.41 3.00
C GLU A 35 3.08 9.26 2.15
N VAL A 36 3.90 8.26 2.44
CA VAL A 36 5.08 7.96 1.64
C VAL A 36 4.68 7.68 0.20
N LEU A 37 3.67 6.82 -0.01
CA LEU A 37 3.22 6.47 -1.34
C LEU A 37 2.68 7.67 -2.11
N ARG A 38 1.97 8.53 -1.41
CA ARG A 38 1.37 9.71 -2.04
C ARG A 38 2.44 10.62 -2.63
N ASN A 39 3.57 10.73 -1.96
CA ASN A 39 4.67 11.56 -2.43
C ASN A 39 5.56 10.84 -3.43
N ASN A 40 5.89 9.58 -3.18
CA ASN A 40 6.71 8.77 -4.08
C ASN A 40 6.53 7.29 -3.77
N PRO A 41 5.76 6.55 -4.60
CA PRO A 41 5.49 5.14 -4.34
C PRO A 41 6.72 4.24 -4.40
N PHE A 42 7.85 4.76 -4.88
CA PHE A 42 9.09 4.00 -4.98
C PHE A 42 10.17 4.50 -4.02
N GLN A 43 9.78 5.31 -3.05
CA GLN A 43 10.72 5.82 -2.06
C GLN A 43 11.31 4.68 -1.21
N ASN A 44 12.61 4.74 -1.01
CA ASN A 44 13.33 3.76 -0.21
C ASN A 44 14.41 4.51 0.59
N PRO A 45 14.47 4.48 1.90
CA PRO A 45 13.57 3.79 2.81
C PRO A 45 12.19 4.45 2.90
N PRO A 46 11.16 3.75 3.37
CA PRO A 46 11.18 2.37 3.82
C PRO A 46 11.26 1.39 2.65
N PRO A 47 11.76 0.18 2.86
CA PRO A 47 11.92 -0.78 1.78
C PRO A 47 10.59 -1.32 1.25
N TYR A 48 10.61 -1.71 -0.01
CA TYR A 48 9.47 -2.34 -0.65
C TYR A 48 9.96 -3.48 -1.54
N GLU A 49 9.06 -4.38 -1.88
CA GLU A 49 9.35 -5.50 -2.77
C GLU A 49 8.44 -5.42 -3.98
N LYS A 50 9.00 -5.75 -5.13
CA LYS A 50 8.21 -5.87 -6.34
C LYS A 50 7.75 -7.31 -6.47
N LEU A 51 6.45 -7.50 -6.59
CA LEU A 51 5.83 -8.81 -6.72
C LEU A 51 5.33 -8.97 -8.15
N LYS A 52 5.65 -10.11 -8.76
CA LYS A 52 5.17 -10.38 -10.12
C LYS A 52 4.00 -11.33 -10.06
N GLY A 53 2.97 -11.01 -10.83
CA GLY A 53 1.80 -11.85 -10.91
C GLY A 53 1.26 -11.87 -12.32
N SER A 54 0.26 -12.72 -12.55
CA SER A 54 -0.34 -12.86 -13.88
C SER A 54 -1.07 -11.59 -14.33
N LEU A 55 -1.43 -10.72 -13.38
CA LEU A 55 -2.16 -9.49 -13.67
C LEU A 55 -1.27 -8.25 -13.70
N GLY A 56 0.04 -8.43 -13.70
CA GLY A 56 0.98 -7.32 -13.75
C GLY A 56 1.79 -7.20 -12.48
N ASP A 57 2.43 -6.04 -12.32
CA ASP A 57 3.32 -5.81 -11.19
C ASP A 57 2.57 -5.25 -9.99
N PHE A 58 2.90 -5.81 -8.84
CA PHE A 58 2.42 -5.32 -7.56
C PHE A 58 3.64 -4.99 -6.71
N TYR A 59 3.40 -4.17 -5.69
CA TYR A 59 4.44 -3.80 -4.74
C TYR A 59 3.93 -4.06 -3.33
N SER A 60 4.84 -4.42 -2.44
CA SER A 60 4.51 -4.74 -1.07
C SER A 60 5.41 -3.97 -0.12
N ARG A 61 4.83 -3.36 0.90
CA ARG A 61 5.58 -2.73 1.98
C ARG A 61 5.12 -3.32 3.29
N ARG A 62 6.06 -3.47 4.21
CA ARG A 62 5.75 -4.04 5.52
C ARG A 62 5.05 -2.99 6.38
N ILE A 63 3.89 -3.33 6.92
CA ILE A 63 3.19 -2.47 7.89
C ILE A 63 3.78 -2.75 9.28
N ASN A 64 3.93 -4.02 9.60
CA ASN A 64 4.64 -4.50 10.79
C ASN A 64 5.20 -5.88 10.45
N GLU A 65 5.59 -6.68 11.43
CA GLU A 65 6.17 -7.99 11.16
C GLU A 65 5.20 -8.97 10.52
N GLN A 66 3.91 -8.76 10.71
CA GLN A 66 2.87 -9.68 10.27
C GLN A 66 2.10 -9.19 9.05
N HIS A 67 1.84 -7.90 8.96
CA HIS A 67 0.95 -7.36 7.94
C HIS A 67 1.69 -6.56 6.88
N ARG A 68 1.18 -6.61 5.65
CA ARG A 68 1.79 -5.93 4.51
C ARG A 68 0.76 -5.10 3.76
N LEU A 69 1.23 -4.00 3.21
CA LEU A 69 0.45 -3.14 2.33
C LEU A 69 0.83 -3.52 0.90
N VAL A 70 -0.15 -4.00 0.14
CA VAL A 70 0.07 -4.39 -1.26
C VAL A 70 -0.63 -3.40 -2.17
N TYR A 71 0.08 -2.91 -3.18
CA TYR A 71 -0.45 -1.86 -4.03
C TYR A 71 0.07 -2.00 -5.47
N ARG A 72 -0.63 -1.31 -6.37
CA ARG A 72 -0.22 -1.13 -7.76
C ARG A 72 -0.08 0.35 -8.05
N VAL A 73 0.83 0.68 -8.96
CA VAL A 73 1.03 2.06 -9.38
C VAL A 73 0.59 2.20 -10.83
N ILE A 74 -0.37 3.08 -11.07
CA ILE A 74 -0.80 3.42 -12.42
C ILE A 74 -0.16 4.77 -12.74
N GLU A 75 1.04 4.70 -13.27
CA GLU A 75 1.86 5.89 -13.50
C GLU A 75 1.20 6.91 -14.40
N LYS A 76 0.56 6.43 -15.44
CA LYS A 76 -0.11 7.30 -16.41
C LYS A 76 -1.17 8.18 -15.76
N GLU A 77 -1.82 7.67 -14.72
CA GLU A 77 -2.89 8.39 -14.03
C GLU A 77 -2.45 8.95 -12.69
N LYS A 78 -1.18 8.76 -12.32
CA LYS A 78 -0.67 9.14 -11.02
C LYS A 78 -1.59 8.64 -9.90
N THR A 79 -1.95 7.37 -10.00
CA THR A 79 -2.88 6.73 -9.08
C THR A 79 -2.24 5.48 -8.50
N ILE A 80 -2.43 5.30 -7.20
CA ILE A 80 -1.97 4.12 -6.47
C ILE A 80 -3.19 3.37 -5.99
N MET A 81 -3.30 2.11 -6.38
CA MET A 81 -4.43 1.27 -5.99
C MET A 81 -4.00 0.33 -4.87
N ILE A 82 -4.62 0.47 -3.72
CA ILE A 82 -4.33 -0.38 -2.57
C ILE A 82 -5.16 -1.66 -2.69
N VAL A 83 -4.47 -2.78 -2.77
CA VAL A 83 -5.07 -4.08 -3.00
C VAL A 83 -5.34 -4.84 -1.70
N SER A 84 -4.43 -4.73 -0.74
CA SER A 84 -4.53 -5.45 0.53
C SER A 84 -3.75 -4.71 1.60
N MET A 85 -4.19 -4.82 2.86
CA MET A 85 -3.54 -4.16 3.99
C MET A 85 -3.46 -5.06 5.23
N TRP A 86 -3.84 -6.32 5.09
CA TRP A 86 -3.95 -7.17 6.28
C TRP A 86 -3.02 -8.36 6.17
N SER A 87 -2.70 -9.21 6.49
CA SER A 87 -1.90 -10.42 6.52
C SER A 87 -0.85 -10.51 5.40
N HIS A 88 -0.18 -11.63 5.32
CA HIS A 88 0.74 -11.94 4.25
C HIS A 88 0.01 -12.08 2.95
N TYR A 89 0.61 -11.55 1.91
CA TYR A 89 0.13 -11.78 0.58
C TYR A 89 1.07 -12.77 -0.08
N GLU A 90 0.56 -13.94 -0.39
CA GLU A 90 1.34 -14.97 -1.07
C GLU A 90 0.81 -15.19 -2.47
N PHE A 91 1.74 -15.29 -3.40
CA PHE A 91 1.41 -15.59 -4.79
C PHE A 91 1.65 -17.05 -5.10
#